data_7f6c3effe323fe7577facaacf3ccb546
#
_entry.id   7f6c3effe323fe7577facaacf3ccb546
#
_cell.length_a   1.000
_cell.length_b   1.000
_cell.length_c   1.000
_cell.angle_alpha   90.00
_cell.angle_beta   90.00
_cell.angle_gamma   90.00
#
_symmetry.space_group_name_H-M   'P 1'
#
loop_
_entity.id
_entity.type
_entity.pdbx_description
1 polymer ?
#
loop_
_entity_poly.entity_id
_entity_poly.type
_entity_poly.pdbx_seq_one_letter_code
_entity_poly.pdbx_strand_id
1 'polypeptide(L)'
;MEHTFKTFGTMLDCSRNAVMTVDAVKRWIDLTAKLGCNTLHLYMEDTYEVDGQPYFGHLRGRYSKAELKQIDAYAAAHGMQVIPCIQTLAHVNALFHWPVYREIHDAADILLTGDERTYELVDGMFRTLRECLRTNIVNIGMDEADLLGLGKYLTLHGYRDRFSILMEHLRRVSEMAKKYGFELLMWGDMFFRLAGGDYFTNFNQDPELGEIPEKIKQLVPENVQLVYWDYFSREQQRYEKNIDAHNAIKSESWFAGGLWTWAGFAPHNAFAIATMREAMRACRAKGVENVVMTMWGDNGAECSKFAVLPALFMVAQMARGIDDEETIHANFEKEFGIPFEDFRALDLAGTQNDSAEAIYNPEKYLLYCDPFMGQFDNRVKPADAAGYANCAARLAVYADHAEYGYLFRSLRALCAFLSVKADLGIRTRAAYLSGDKKAAKALCTDYDAALERLDAFYAAYEQQWMHENKPQGFDVVDLRIGGQRQRLLHCRDRLLAYAEGRLDRIEELEEPVLDCCCEEKADGQATRAIFWHEIASANIV
;
A
#
# COMPACT_ATOMS: atom_id res chain seq x y z
N MET A 1 -24.15 6.57 -18.56
CA MET A 1 -23.23 6.10 -19.63
C MET A 1 -22.96 4.64 -19.37
N GLU A 2 -23.23 3.78 -20.34
CA GLU A 2 -23.01 2.35 -20.19
C GLU A 2 -21.51 2.06 -20.05
N HIS A 3 -21.16 1.26 -19.05
CA HIS A 3 -19.82 0.73 -18.86
C HIS A 3 -19.63 -0.57 -19.62
N THR A 4 -18.37 -0.84 -20.01
CA THR A 4 -17.97 -2.13 -20.59
C THR A 4 -18.06 -3.25 -19.53
N PHE A 5 -17.96 -2.90 -18.23
CA PHE A 5 -17.98 -3.82 -17.11
C PHE A 5 -19.31 -3.74 -16.34
N LYS A 6 -19.80 -4.88 -15.87
CA LYS A 6 -20.96 -4.99 -14.98
C LYS A 6 -20.66 -4.35 -13.63
N THR A 7 -19.46 -4.63 -13.11
CA THR A 7 -18.94 -4.05 -11.86
C THR A 7 -17.63 -3.34 -12.16
N PHE A 8 -17.57 -2.06 -11.80
CA PHE A 8 -16.34 -1.27 -11.83
C PHE A 8 -16.24 -0.45 -10.54
N GLY A 9 -15.13 -0.59 -9.84
CA GLY A 9 -14.98 0.07 -8.56
C GLY A 9 -13.55 0.28 -8.09
N THR A 10 -13.44 0.83 -6.89
CA THR A 10 -12.17 1.07 -6.21
C THR A 10 -12.15 0.41 -4.85
N MET A 11 -10.97 0.07 -4.34
CA MET A 11 -10.76 -0.47 -3.01
C MET A 11 -9.88 0.46 -2.19
N LEU A 12 -10.41 0.95 -1.08
CA LEU A 12 -9.68 1.72 -0.07
C LEU A 12 -9.10 0.76 0.97
N ASP A 13 -7.79 0.76 1.12
CA ASP A 13 -7.13 0.08 2.23
C ASP A 13 -7.23 0.94 3.49
N CYS A 14 -7.93 0.42 4.48
CA CYS A 14 -8.12 1.03 5.80
C CYS A 14 -7.36 0.27 6.91
N SER A 15 -6.56 -0.73 6.55
CA SER A 15 -5.93 -1.64 7.52
C SER A 15 -4.46 -1.32 7.83
N ARG A 16 -3.75 -0.72 6.87
CA ARG A 16 -2.31 -0.46 6.97
C ARG A 16 -2.02 0.90 7.59
N ASN A 17 -2.56 1.16 8.78
CA ASN A 17 -2.38 2.35 9.61
C ASN A 17 -3.42 3.46 9.41
N ALA A 18 -3.69 3.93 8.18
CA ALA A 18 -4.65 5.00 7.92
C ALA A 18 -6.09 4.45 7.77
N VAL A 19 -7.03 5.05 8.48
CA VAL A 19 -8.47 4.85 8.28
C VAL A 19 -9.09 6.18 7.86
N MET A 20 -9.64 6.25 6.65
CA MET A 20 -10.25 7.49 6.16
C MET A 20 -11.44 7.90 7.04
N THR A 21 -11.62 9.21 7.25
CA THR A 21 -12.83 9.72 7.91
C THR A 21 -14.06 9.43 7.05
N VAL A 22 -15.23 9.35 7.67
CA VAL A 22 -16.50 9.17 6.94
C VAL A 22 -16.69 10.27 5.88
N ASP A 23 -16.30 11.50 6.18
CA ASP A 23 -16.44 12.62 5.24
C ASP A 23 -15.45 12.50 4.07
N ALA A 24 -14.23 11.99 4.29
CA ALA A 24 -13.29 11.71 3.21
C ALA A 24 -13.79 10.55 2.33
N VAL A 25 -14.36 9.50 2.92
CA VAL A 25 -14.99 8.40 2.16
C VAL A 25 -16.16 8.91 1.33
N LYS A 26 -16.98 9.82 1.84
CA LYS A 26 -18.07 10.45 1.07
C LYS A 26 -17.53 11.25 -0.13
N ARG A 27 -16.49 12.06 0.08
CA ARG A 27 -15.82 12.76 -1.03
C ARG A 27 -15.29 11.78 -2.08
N TRP A 28 -14.74 10.65 -1.63
CA TRP A 28 -14.28 9.59 -2.52
C TRP A 28 -15.44 8.96 -3.32
N ILE A 29 -16.59 8.72 -2.67
CA ILE A 29 -17.80 8.22 -3.32
C ILE A 29 -18.31 9.23 -4.37
N ASP A 30 -18.40 10.52 -4.02
CA ASP A 30 -18.82 11.57 -4.95
C ASP A 30 -17.96 11.61 -6.21
N LEU A 31 -16.65 11.53 -6.02
CA LEU A 31 -15.67 11.53 -7.10
C LEU A 31 -15.81 10.27 -7.96
N THR A 32 -15.77 9.09 -7.36
CA THR A 32 -15.74 7.82 -8.10
C THR A 32 -17.07 7.51 -8.77
N ALA A 33 -18.19 7.91 -8.19
CA ALA A 33 -19.50 7.83 -8.83
C ALA A 33 -19.55 8.66 -10.12
N LYS A 34 -19.01 9.89 -10.15
CA LYS A 34 -18.88 10.71 -11.37
C LYS A 34 -17.99 10.02 -12.42
N LEU A 35 -16.93 9.35 -11.97
CA LEU A 35 -16.07 8.56 -12.85
C LEU A 35 -16.73 7.27 -13.34
N GLY A 36 -17.89 6.91 -12.77
CA GLY A 36 -18.72 5.80 -13.17
C GLY A 36 -18.47 4.52 -12.39
N CYS A 37 -17.79 4.58 -11.28
CA CYS A 37 -17.74 3.44 -10.38
C CYS A 37 -19.12 3.14 -9.80
N ASN A 38 -19.45 1.86 -9.69
CA ASN A 38 -20.68 1.37 -9.06
C ASN A 38 -20.43 0.52 -7.81
N THR A 39 -19.14 0.34 -7.43
CA THR A 39 -18.76 -0.30 -6.17
C THR A 39 -17.64 0.45 -5.48
N LEU A 40 -17.66 0.40 -4.15
CA LEU A 40 -16.58 0.78 -3.26
C LEU A 40 -16.23 -0.40 -2.38
N HIS A 41 -15.01 -0.89 -2.45
CA HIS A 41 -14.51 -1.92 -1.57
C HIS A 41 -13.80 -1.27 -0.38
N LEU A 42 -14.09 -1.71 0.83
CA LEU A 42 -13.38 -1.31 2.05
C LEU A 42 -12.54 -2.50 2.55
N TYR A 43 -11.24 -2.41 2.39
CA TYR A 43 -10.31 -3.41 2.91
C TYR A 43 -9.96 -3.04 4.35
N MET A 44 -10.46 -3.83 5.31
CA MET A 44 -10.53 -3.40 6.70
C MET A 44 -9.73 -4.27 7.68
N GLU A 45 -9.45 -5.54 7.36
CA GLU A 45 -8.85 -6.50 8.32
C GLU A 45 -9.59 -6.45 9.68
N ASP A 46 -9.04 -5.70 10.65
CA ASP A 46 -9.63 -5.48 11.97
C ASP A 46 -10.22 -4.06 12.18
N THR A 47 -10.19 -3.17 11.19
CA THR A 47 -10.56 -1.77 11.39
C THR A 47 -12.06 -1.48 11.29
N TYR A 48 -12.87 -2.33 11.91
CA TYR A 48 -14.31 -2.14 12.11
C TYR A 48 -14.78 -2.79 13.43
N GLU A 49 -15.92 -2.38 13.95
CA GLU A 49 -16.46 -2.96 15.18
C GLU A 49 -16.99 -4.38 14.94
N VAL A 50 -16.72 -5.30 15.88
CA VAL A 50 -17.31 -6.63 15.94
C VAL A 50 -17.88 -6.85 17.34
N ASP A 51 -19.16 -7.25 17.44
CA ASP A 51 -19.84 -7.46 18.70
C ASP A 51 -19.15 -8.51 19.57
N GLY A 52 -18.92 -8.16 20.84
CA GLY A 52 -18.25 -9.04 21.79
C GLY A 52 -16.72 -9.08 21.65
N GLN A 53 -16.15 -8.30 20.70
CA GLN A 53 -14.72 -8.26 20.42
C GLN A 53 -14.13 -6.86 20.67
N PRO A 54 -13.99 -6.42 21.94
CA PRO A 54 -13.59 -5.03 22.25
C PRO A 54 -12.18 -4.70 21.78
N TYR A 55 -11.29 -5.68 21.66
CA TYR A 55 -9.91 -5.50 21.19
C TYR A 55 -9.76 -5.56 19.66
N PHE A 56 -10.78 -5.95 18.92
CA PHE A 56 -10.76 -5.98 17.47
C PHE A 56 -10.68 -4.55 16.92
N GLY A 57 -9.58 -4.19 16.28
CA GLY A 57 -9.28 -2.84 15.79
C GLY A 57 -9.17 -1.75 16.88
N HIS A 58 -8.93 -2.16 18.14
CA HIS A 58 -8.78 -1.21 19.24
C HIS A 58 -7.58 -0.29 19.02
N LEU A 59 -7.78 1.02 19.19
CA LEU A 59 -6.83 2.11 18.96
C LEU A 59 -6.43 2.34 17.48
N ARG A 60 -7.03 1.63 16.53
CA ARG A 60 -6.68 1.73 15.09
C ARG A 60 -7.64 2.60 14.27
N GLY A 61 -8.47 3.39 14.91
CA GLY A 61 -9.44 4.26 14.20
C GLY A 61 -10.57 3.48 13.51
N ARG A 62 -10.85 2.26 13.93
CA ARG A 62 -11.87 1.38 13.35
C ARG A 62 -13.21 2.08 13.12
N TYR A 63 -13.91 1.69 12.07
CA TYR A 63 -15.27 2.15 11.83
C TYR A 63 -16.24 1.56 12.84
N SER A 64 -17.05 2.40 13.45
CA SER A 64 -18.22 1.95 14.21
C SER A 64 -19.30 1.41 13.27
N LYS A 65 -20.20 0.58 13.79
CA LYS A 65 -21.37 0.13 13.04
C LYS A 65 -22.20 1.29 12.48
N ALA A 66 -22.30 2.40 13.23
CA ALA A 66 -23.00 3.61 12.78
C ALA A 66 -22.30 4.26 11.58
N GLU A 67 -20.97 4.36 11.60
CA GLU A 67 -20.19 4.89 10.49
C GLU A 67 -20.29 3.99 9.23
N LEU A 68 -20.23 2.66 9.38
CA LEU A 68 -20.42 1.74 8.25
C LEU A 68 -21.81 1.89 7.63
N LYS A 69 -22.87 1.97 8.44
CA LYS A 69 -24.26 2.22 7.97
C LYS A 69 -24.36 3.57 7.24
N GLN A 70 -23.67 4.58 7.73
CA GLN A 70 -23.65 5.91 7.11
C GLN A 70 -22.94 5.90 5.74
N ILE A 71 -21.79 5.23 5.64
CA ILE A 71 -21.05 5.06 4.38
C ILE A 71 -21.91 4.27 3.38
N ASP A 72 -22.48 3.16 3.79
CA ASP A 72 -23.32 2.30 2.93
C ASP A 72 -24.57 3.04 2.41
N ALA A 73 -25.25 3.80 3.27
CA ALA A 73 -26.41 4.60 2.88
C ALA A 73 -26.02 5.70 1.88
N TYR A 74 -24.86 6.35 2.11
CA TYR A 74 -24.37 7.41 1.22
C TYR A 74 -23.98 6.84 -0.15
N ALA A 75 -23.24 5.75 -0.18
CA ALA A 75 -22.87 5.07 -1.44
C ALA A 75 -24.10 4.68 -2.26
N ALA A 76 -25.12 4.13 -1.62
CA ALA A 76 -26.34 3.76 -2.31
C ALA A 76 -27.14 4.94 -2.88
N ALA A 77 -27.12 6.10 -2.22
CA ALA A 77 -27.70 7.31 -2.76
C ALA A 77 -27.01 7.77 -4.07
N HIS A 78 -25.77 7.32 -4.29
CA HIS A 78 -24.97 7.55 -5.49
C HIS A 78 -24.98 6.34 -6.47
N GLY A 79 -25.84 5.35 -6.26
CA GLY A 79 -25.91 4.15 -7.09
C GLY A 79 -24.73 3.19 -6.92
N MET A 80 -23.99 3.30 -5.82
CA MET A 80 -22.84 2.47 -5.52
C MET A 80 -23.14 1.44 -4.41
N GLN A 81 -22.51 0.28 -4.51
CA GLN A 81 -22.53 -0.78 -3.49
C GLN A 81 -21.23 -0.76 -2.69
N VAL A 82 -21.33 -0.81 -1.35
CA VAL A 82 -20.15 -1.00 -0.50
C VAL A 82 -19.91 -2.50 -0.30
N ILE A 83 -18.72 -2.97 -0.70
CA ILE A 83 -18.30 -4.37 -0.53
C ILE A 83 -17.20 -4.42 0.54
N PRO A 84 -17.45 -5.07 1.68
CA PRO A 84 -16.43 -5.25 2.70
C PRO A 84 -15.39 -6.28 2.25
N CYS A 85 -14.10 -5.96 2.47
CA CYS A 85 -13.00 -6.89 2.31
C CYS A 85 -12.41 -7.12 3.70
N ILE A 86 -12.63 -8.31 4.23
CA ILE A 86 -12.17 -8.75 5.55
C ILE A 86 -11.10 -9.82 5.40
N GLN A 87 -10.43 -10.13 6.48
CA GLN A 87 -9.47 -11.22 6.52
C GLN A 87 -9.97 -12.32 7.46
N THR A 88 -10.08 -13.53 6.92
CA THR A 88 -10.57 -14.68 7.67
C THR A 88 -9.52 -15.76 7.89
N LEU A 89 -8.29 -15.53 7.44
CA LEU A 89 -7.16 -16.46 7.58
C LEU A 89 -5.83 -15.77 7.86
N ALA A 90 -5.28 -14.99 6.94
CA ALA A 90 -4.00 -14.28 7.07
C ALA A 90 -4.20 -12.77 7.23
N HIS A 91 -3.12 -11.99 7.23
CA HIS A 91 -3.12 -10.52 7.39
C HIS A 91 -3.81 -10.00 8.67
N VAL A 92 -3.84 -10.79 9.73
CA VAL A 92 -4.45 -10.39 11.02
C VAL A 92 -3.41 -10.09 12.11
N ASN A 93 -2.21 -9.69 11.73
CA ASN A 93 -1.11 -9.39 12.65
C ASN A 93 -1.51 -8.37 13.73
N ALA A 94 -2.26 -7.34 13.37
CA ALA A 94 -2.72 -6.32 14.32
C ALA A 94 -3.56 -6.89 15.46
N LEU A 95 -4.30 -7.97 15.20
CA LEU A 95 -5.11 -8.67 16.18
C LEU A 95 -4.23 -9.32 17.27
N PHE A 96 -3.11 -9.90 16.85
CA PHE A 96 -2.22 -10.67 17.73
C PHE A 96 -1.36 -9.80 18.66
N HIS A 97 -1.38 -8.48 18.53
CA HIS A 97 -0.86 -7.57 19.55
C HIS A 97 -1.63 -7.73 20.89
N TRP A 98 -2.87 -8.18 20.85
CA TRP A 98 -3.71 -8.35 22.02
C TRP A 98 -3.69 -9.78 22.55
N PRO A 99 -3.30 -10.00 23.81
CA PRO A 99 -3.18 -11.35 24.38
C PRO A 99 -4.44 -12.20 24.31
N VAL A 100 -5.62 -11.58 24.22
CA VAL A 100 -6.91 -12.28 24.14
C VAL A 100 -7.02 -13.16 22.88
N TYR A 101 -6.27 -12.85 21.82
CA TYR A 101 -6.28 -13.60 20.56
C TYR A 101 -5.15 -14.64 20.44
N ARG A 102 -4.27 -14.81 21.46
CA ARG A 102 -3.17 -15.78 21.42
C ARG A 102 -3.62 -17.22 21.17
N GLU A 103 -4.81 -17.57 21.65
CA GLU A 103 -5.30 -18.93 21.50
C GLU A 103 -5.67 -19.28 20.06
N ILE A 104 -6.06 -18.30 19.26
CA ILE A 104 -6.41 -18.45 17.85
C ILE A 104 -5.29 -18.02 16.90
N HIS A 105 -4.07 -17.83 17.40
CA HIS A 105 -2.88 -17.50 16.61
C HIS A 105 -2.16 -18.79 16.22
N ASP A 106 -1.93 -19.00 14.91
CA ASP A 106 -1.14 -20.12 14.38
C ASP A 106 0.33 -19.73 14.24
N ALA A 107 0.68 -18.99 13.20
CA ALA A 107 2.02 -18.52 12.89
C ALA A 107 1.96 -17.14 12.23
N ALA A 108 2.96 -16.29 12.47
CA ALA A 108 3.06 -14.94 11.89
C ALA A 108 1.73 -14.15 12.03
N ASP A 109 1.03 -13.92 10.95
CA ASP A 109 -0.22 -13.19 10.86
C ASP A 109 -1.45 -14.09 10.59
N ILE A 110 -1.34 -15.41 10.85
CA ILE A 110 -2.31 -16.42 10.43
C ILE A 110 -3.15 -16.90 11.61
N LEU A 111 -4.47 -16.98 11.40
CA LEU A 111 -5.42 -17.58 12.34
C LEU A 111 -5.24 -19.11 12.44
N LEU A 112 -5.39 -19.64 13.63
CA LEU A 112 -5.39 -21.08 13.88
C LEU A 112 -6.66 -21.70 13.31
N THR A 113 -6.55 -22.42 12.21
CA THR A 113 -7.66 -23.14 11.59
C THR A 113 -8.07 -24.37 12.43
N GLY A 114 -9.34 -24.74 12.39
CA GLY A 114 -9.87 -25.87 13.14
C GLY A 114 -10.24 -25.57 14.61
N ASP A 115 -9.85 -24.43 15.14
CA ASP A 115 -10.25 -23.99 16.50
C ASP A 115 -11.61 -23.29 16.48
N GLU A 116 -12.53 -23.69 17.35
CA GLU A 116 -13.89 -23.14 17.39
C GLU A 116 -13.91 -21.63 17.65
N ARG A 117 -12.97 -21.13 18.46
CA ARG A 117 -12.85 -19.69 18.78
C ARG A 117 -12.51 -18.84 17.55
N THR A 118 -11.74 -19.40 16.60
CA THR A 118 -11.50 -18.76 15.30
C THR A 118 -12.81 -18.58 14.54
N TYR A 119 -13.66 -19.60 14.54
CA TYR A 119 -14.93 -19.54 13.83
C TYR A 119 -16.00 -18.71 14.56
N GLU A 120 -15.95 -18.63 15.88
CA GLU A 120 -16.76 -17.69 16.66
C GLU A 120 -16.43 -16.23 16.29
N LEU A 121 -15.14 -15.91 16.12
CA LEU A 121 -14.71 -14.60 15.63
C LEU A 121 -15.24 -14.33 14.21
N VAL A 122 -15.06 -15.27 13.28
CA VAL A 122 -15.51 -15.13 11.89
C VAL A 122 -17.04 -15.01 11.80
N ASP A 123 -17.80 -15.76 12.61
CA ASP A 123 -19.27 -15.63 12.69
C ASP A 123 -19.67 -14.22 13.18
N GLY A 124 -18.97 -13.69 14.19
CA GLY A 124 -19.16 -12.33 14.67
C GLY A 124 -18.89 -11.27 13.59
N MET A 125 -17.85 -11.48 12.76
CA MET A 125 -17.55 -10.61 11.61
C MET A 125 -18.73 -10.60 10.62
N PHE A 126 -19.18 -11.76 10.14
CA PHE A 126 -20.31 -11.85 9.20
C PHE A 126 -21.61 -11.26 9.76
N ARG A 127 -21.91 -11.52 11.04
CA ARG A 127 -23.08 -10.94 11.70
C ARG A 127 -23.03 -9.43 11.69
N THR A 128 -21.89 -8.83 12.04
CA THR A 128 -21.70 -7.37 12.04
C THR A 128 -21.85 -6.77 10.64
N LEU A 129 -21.22 -7.39 9.64
CA LEU A 129 -21.33 -6.92 8.25
C LEU A 129 -22.77 -6.99 7.74
N ARG A 130 -23.50 -8.08 8.05
CA ARG A 130 -24.92 -8.20 7.68
C ARG A 130 -25.81 -7.15 8.33
N GLU A 131 -25.50 -6.76 9.56
CA GLU A 131 -26.22 -5.69 10.25
C GLU A 131 -25.96 -4.31 9.64
N CYS A 132 -24.73 -4.08 9.13
CA CYS A 132 -24.29 -2.75 8.74
C CYS A 132 -24.41 -2.45 7.24
N LEU A 133 -24.32 -3.45 6.38
CA LEU A 133 -24.19 -3.29 4.93
C LEU A 133 -25.32 -4.01 4.19
N ARG A 134 -25.78 -3.40 3.11
CA ARG A 134 -26.85 -3.94 2.26
C ARG A 134 -26.37 -4.97 1.24
N THR A 135 -25.08 -4.96 0.95
CA THR A 135 -24.48 -5.93 0.02
C THR A 135 -24.70 -7.37 0.44
N ASN A 136 -24.81 -8.26 -0.52
CA ASN A 136 -24.68 -9.69 -0.30
C ASN A 136 -23.29 -10.25 -0.67
N ILE A 137 -22.32 -9.39 -1.00
CA ILE A 137 -20.96 -9.78 -1.39
C ILE A 137 -19.99 -9.39 -0.28
N VAL A 138 -19.09 -10.31 0.08
CA VAL A 138 -17.99 -10.09 1.02
C VAL A 138 -16.71 -10.69 0.44
N ASN A 139 -15.62 -9.94 0.38
CA ASN A 139 -14.30 -10.51 0.14
C ASN A 139 -13.74 -11.01 1.48
N ILE A 140 -13.42 -12.29 1.55
CA ILE A 140 -12.96 -12.97 2.77
C ILE A 140 -11.43 -13.05 2.90
N GLY A 141 -10.70 -12.48 1.96
CA GLY A 141 -9.24 -12.46 1.97
C GLY A 141 -8.62 -13.82 1.63
N MET A 142 -7.92 -14.42 2.58
CA MET A 142 -7.22 -15.71 2.53
C MET A 142 -6.01 -15.74 1.60
N ASP A 143 -5.49 -14.58 1.21
CA ASP A 143 -4.28 -14.41 0.43
C ASP A 143 -3.02 -14.56 1.31
N GLU A 144 -1.89 -14.85 0.65
CA GLU A 144 -0.54 -14.86 1.22
C GLU A 144 -0.34 -15.67 2.53
N ALA A 145 -1.19 -16.66 2.79
CA ALA A 145 -1.11 -17.51 3.97
C ALA A 145 0.05 -18.54 3.89
N ASP A 146 1.28 -18.04 3.66
CA ASP A 146 2.45 -18.87 3.35
C ASP A 146 2.89 -19.82 4.48
N LEU A 147 2.56 -19.50 5.73
CA LEU A 147 2.90 -20.32 6.90
C LEU A 147 1.68 -21.10 7.45
N LEU A 148 0.58 -21.19 6.69
CA LEU A 148 -0.61 -21.93 7.09
C LEU A 148 -0.26 -23.35 7.54
N GLY A 149 -0.65 -23.68 8.76
CA GLY A 149 -0.46 -25.00 9.35
C GLY A 149 0.97 -25.32 9.80
N LEU A 150 1.87 -24.33 9.83
CA LEU A 150 3.29 -24.51 10.18
C LEU A 150 3.66 -23.97 11.58
N GLY A 151 2.70 -23.43 12.33
CA GLY A 151 2.90 -22.90 13.67
C GLY A 151 2.26 -23.76 14.76
N LYS A 152 1.32 -23.19 15.51
CA LYS A 152 0.57 -23.86 16.58
C LYS A 152 -0.22 -25.05 16.04
N TYR A 153 -0.76 -24.95 14.81
CA TYR A 153 -1.44 -26.04 14.16
C TYR A 153 -0.55 -27.29 14.03
N LEU A 154 0.69 -27.12 13.56
CA LEU A 154 1.67 -28.20 13.45
C LEU A 154 1.95 -28.87 14.81
N THR A 155 2.06 -28.05 15.85
CA THR A 155 2.29 -28.55 17.22
C THR A 155 1.12 -29.39 17.74
N LEU A 156 -0.11 -29.01 17.41
CA LEU A 156 -1.32 -29.68 17.90
C LEU A 156 -1.71 -30.92 17.09
N HIS A 157 -1.50 -30.89 15.77
CA HIS A 157 -2.07 -31.86 14.84
C HIS A 157 -1.04 -32.65 14.03
N GLY A 158 0.26 -32.31 14.15
CA GLY A 158 1.29 -32.80 13.24
C GLY A 158 1.20 -32.17 11.85
N TYR A 159 2.11 -32.55 10.96
CA TYR A 159 2.10 -32.06 9.58
C TYR A 159 0.89 -32.60 8.82
N ARG A 160 0.18 -31.66 8.17
CA ARG A 160 -0.89 -31.96 7.21
C ARG A 160 -0.64 -31.19 5.91
N ASP A 161 -1.14 -31.72 4.82
CA ASP A 161 -1.13 -31.02 3.55
C ASP A 161 -1.81 -29.65 3.66
N ARG A 162 -1.09 -28.60 3.34
CA ARG A 162 -1.52 -27.21 3.57
C ARG A 162 -2.70 -26.83 2.68
N PHE A 163 -2.75 -27.35 1.47
CA PHE A 163 -3.89 -27.15 0.59
C PHE A 163 -5.18 -27.77 1.18
N SER A 164 -5.07 -28.95 1.74
CA SER A 164 -6.20 -29.59 2.45
C SER A 164 -6.67 -28.76 3.65
N ILE A 165 -5.75 -28.19 4.43
CA ILE A 165 -6.09 -27.28 5.54
C ILE A 165 -6.85 -26.05 5.03
N LEU A 166 -6.35 -25.41 3.95
CA LEU A 166 -7.01 -24.25 3.34
C LEU A 166 -8.44 -24.60 2.89
N MET A 167 -8.63 -25.72 2.21
CA MET A 167 -9.94 -26.10 1.69
C MET A 167 -10.94 -26.47 2.77
N GLU A 168 -10.50 -27.12 3.85
CA GLU A 168 -11.35 -27.38 5.03
C GLU A 168 -11.81 -26.06 5.69
N HIS A 169 -10.89 -25.11 5.83
CA HIS A 169 -11.17 -23.80 6.38
C HIS A 169 -12.14 -23.01 5.47
N LEU A 170 -11.84 -22.91 4.18
CA LEU A 170 -12.66 -22.22 3.20
C LEU A 170 -14.09 -22.76 3.16
N ARG A 171 -14.26 -24.09 3.16
CA ARG A 171 -15.58 -24.72 3.19
C ARG A 171 -16.36 -24.29 4.43
N ARG A 172 -15.73 -24.30 5.59
CA ARG A 172 -16.38 -23.91 6.85
C ARG A 172 -16.78 -22.42 6.87
N VAL A 173 -15.88 -21.52 6.42
CA VAL A 173 -16.16 -20.09 6.30
C VAL A 173 -17.30 -19.84 5.30
N SER A 174 -17.31 -20.56 4.17
CA SER A 174 -18.36 -20.49 3.15
C SER A 174 -19.73 -20.91 3.71
N GLU A 175 -19.80 -22.01 4.47
CA GLU A 175 -21.04 -22.45 5.12
C GLU A 175 -21.56 -21.42 6.15
N MET A 176 -20.64 -20.76 6.87
CA MET A 176 -21.00 -19.70 7.81
C MET A 176 -21.55 -18.47 7.07
N ALA A 177 -20.91 -18.05 5.99
CA ALA A 177 -21.36 -16.91 5.19
C ALA A 177 -22.77 -17.11 4.61
N LYS A 178 -23.12 -18.33 4.20
CA LYS A 178 -24.46 -18.71 3.72
C LYS A 178 -25.56 -18.44 4.73
N LYS A 179 -25.31 -18.59 6.04
CA LYS A 179 -26.28 -18.28 7.10
C LYS A 179 -26.71 -16.80 7.07
N TYR A 180 -25.82 -15.93 6.59
CA TYR A 180 -26.03 -14.50 6.50
C TYR A 180 -26.41 -14.04 5.07
N GLY A 181 -26.55 -14.97 4.12
CA GLY A 181 -26.90 -14.69 2.73
C GLY A 181 -25.77 -14.02 1.95
N PHE A 182 -24.51 -14.32 2.27
CA PHE A 182 -23.37 -13.78 1.56
C PHE A 182 -22.86 -14.71 0.46
N GLU A 183 -22.55 -14.12 -0.68
CA GLU A 183 -21.67 -14.60 -1.74
C GLU A 183 -20.26 -14.11 -1.45
N LEU A 184 -19.26 -14.93 -1.68
CA LEU A 184 -17.90 -14.67 -1.27
C LEU A 184 -16.98 -14.36 -2.44
N LEU A 185 -16.12 -13.36 -2.27
CA LEU A 185 -14.92 -13.18 -3.06
C LEU A 185 -13.72 -13.66 -2.24
N MET A 186 -12.74 -14.25 -2.90
CA MET A 186 -11.48 -14.71 -2.31
C MET A 186 -10.33 -14.40 -3.25
N TRP A 187 -9.20 -13.94 -2.74
CA TRP A 187 -7.99 -13.79 -3.54
C TRP A 187 -7.53 -15.15 -4.07
N GLY A 188 -7.16 -15.21 -5.34
CA GLY A 188 -6.92 -16.48 -6.05
C GLY A 188 -5.54 -17.10 -5.86
N ASP A 189 -4.57 -16.34 -5.31
CA ASP A 189 -3.16 -16.71 -5.26
C ASP A 189 -2.87 -18.03 -4.53
N MET A 190 -3.56 -18.30 -3.41
CA MET A 190 -3.30 -19.52 -2.62
C MET A 190 -3.63 -20.82 -3.35
N PHE A 191 -4.52 -20.79 -4.35
CA PHE A 191 -4.76 -21.95 -5.20
C PHE A 191 -3.53 -22.32 -6.04
N PHE A 192 -2.81 -21.33 -6.52
CA PHE A 192 -1.60 -21.52 -7.30
C PHE A 192 -0.38 -21.81 -6.43
N ARG A 193 -0.24 -21.13 -5.28
CA ARG A 193 0.87 -21.31 -4.34
C ARG A 193 0.91 -22.70 -3.73
N LEU A 194 -0.24 -23.25 -3.30
CA LEU A 194 -0.30 -24.52 -2.58
C LEU A 194 -0.57 -25.72 -3.48
N ALA A 195 -1.17 -25.53 -4.66
CA ALA A 195 -1.60 -26.63 -5.51
C ALA A 195 -0.59 -27.06 -6.57
N GLY A 196 0.33 -26.26 -6.97
CA GLY A 196 1.18 -26.61 -8.12
C GLY A 196 2.42 -25.78 -8.33
N GLY A 197 2.77 -24.86 -7.48
CA GLY A 197 3.96 -24.09 -7.77
C GLY A 197 4.17 -22.86 -6.90
N ASP A 198 5.33 -22.32 -7.06
CA ASP A 198 5.81 -21.16 -6.37
C ASP A 198 5.24 -19.91 -7.04
N TYR A 199 4.07 -19.47 -6.62
CA TYR A 199 3.43 -18.26 -7.12
C TYR A 199 4.33 -17.01 -6.99
N PHE A 200 5.22 -16.98 -5.98
CA PHE A 200 6.12 -15.85 -5.72
C PHE A 200 7.42 -15.85 -6.49
N THR A 201 8.09 -16.96 -6.64
CA THR A 201 9.36 -17.00 -7.36
C THR A 201 9.19 -16.64 -8.83
N ASN A 202 7.98 -16.78 -9.35
CA ASN A 202 7.66 -16.58 -10.74
C ASN A 202 6.86 -15.30 -11.04
N PHE A 203 6.32 -14.57 -10.03
CA PHE A 203 5.48 -13.40 -10.28
C PHE A 203 6.22 -12.30 -11.05
N ASN A 204 7.52 -12.18 -10.84
CA ASN A 204 8.39 -11.23 -11.54
C ASN A 204 9.12 -11.79 -12.77
N GLN A 205 9.08 -13.09 -13.02
CA GLN A 205 9.93 -13.76 -14.02
C GLN A 205 9.22 -14.69 -15.01
N ASP A 206 7.92 -14.51 -15.23
CA ASP A 206 7.12 -15.37 -16.12
C ASP A 206 6.68 -16.72 -15.49
N PRO A 207 5.68 -16.70 -14.59
CA PRO A 207 5.14 -17.96 -14.11
C PRO A 207 4.30 -18.60 -15.20
N GLU A 208 4.73 -19.71 -15.72
CA GLU A 208 3.79 -20.69 -16.18
C GLU A 208 3.01 -21.15 -14.94
N LEU A 209 1.85 -20.55 -14.70
CA LEU A 209 0.91 -21.10 -13.71
C LEU A 209 0.67 -22.55 -14.16
N GLY A 210 1.16 -23.50 -13.36
CA GLY A 210 1.02 -24.92 -13.67
C GLY A 210 -0.46 -25.29 -13.87
N GLU A 211 -0.75 -26.31 -14.64
CA GLU A 211 -2.10 -26.82 -14.78
C GLU A 211 -2.66 -27.20 -13.39
N ILE A 212 -3.75 -26.57 -13.01
CA ILE A 212 -4.43 -26.89 -11.74
C ILE A 212 -5.18 -28.21 -11.94
N PRO A 213 -4.92 -29.23 -11.11
CA PRO A 213 -5.61 -30.50 -11.22
C PRO A 213 -7.12 -30.35 -11.15
N GLU A 214 -7.86 -31.05 -12.00
CA GLU A 214 -9.34 -30.99 -12.10
C GLU A 214 -10.05 -31.20 -10.73
N LYS A 215 -9.46 -32.06 -9.88
CA LYS A 215 -9.98 -32.28 -8.52
C LYS A 215 -10.02 -31.01 -7.65
N ILE A 216 -9.14 -30.05 -7.92
CA ILE A 216 -9.07 -28.80 -7.14
C ILE A 216 -10.23 -27.88 -7.48
N LYS A 217 -10.60 -27.79 -8.76
CA LYS A 217 -11.73 -27.01 -9.25
C LYS A 217 -13.04 -27.41 -8.56
N GLN A 218 -13.22 -28.70 -8.30
CA GLN A 218 -14.40 -29.25 -7.64
C GLN A 218 -14.46 -28.96 -6.12
N LEU A 219 -13.35 -28.55 -5.51
CA LEU A 219 -13.30 -28.24 -4.07
C LEU A 219 -13.73 -26.81 -3.75
N VAL A 220 -13.71 -25.89 -4.72
CA VAL A 220 -14.11 -24.50 -4.49
C VAL A 220 -15.62 -24.44 -4.24
N PRO A 221 -16.08 -23.90 -3.10
CA PRO A 221 -17.51 -23.82 -2.80
C PRO A 221 -18.28 -23.04 -3.86
N GLU A 222 -19.55 -23.40 -4.07
CA GLU A 222 -20.38 -22.80 -5.13
C GLU A 222 -20.53 -21.28 -4.99
N ASN A 223 -20.67 -20.77 -3.75
CA ASN A 223 -20.81 -19.35 -3.43
C ASN A 223 -19.49 -18.62 -3.27
N VAL A 224 -18.37 -19.12 -3.81
CA VAL A 224 -17.07 -18.46 -3.80
C VAL A 224 -16.66 -18.14 -5.24
N GLN A 225 -16.33 -16.88 -5.51
CA GLN A 225 -15.70 -16.40 -6.73
C GLN A 225 -14.26 -15.98 -6.44
N LEU A 226 -13.36 -16.21 -7.41
CA LEU A 226 -11.96 -15.85 -7.26
C LEU A 226 -11.71 -14.42 -7.75
N VAL A 227 -10.75 -13.77 -7.10
CA VAL A 227 -10.22 -12.47 -7.53
C VAL A 227 -8.79 -12.66 -7.97
N TYR A 228 -8.53 -12.50 -9.25
CA TYR A 228 -7.18 -12.38 -9.79
C TYR A 228 -6.65 -10.98 -9.53
N TRP A 229 -5.48 -10.87 -8.89
CA TRP A 229 -4.80 -9.60 -8.67
C TRP A 229 -3.42 -9.58 -9.35
N ASP A 230 -3.14 -8.48 -10.03
CA ASP A 230 -1.83 -8.22 -10.64
C ASP A 230 -1.64 -6.70 -10.84
N TYR A 231 -0.50 -6.19 -10.42
CA TYR A 231 -0.18 -4.77 -10.41
C TYR A 231 1.07 -4.45 -11.22
N PHE A 232 1.74 -5.44 -11.81
CA PHE A 232 3.13 -5.36 -12.24
C PHE A 232 3.33 -5.51 -13.74
N SER A 233 2.52 -6.30 -14.42
CA SER A 233 2.74 -6.64 -15.81
C SER A 233 2.50 -5.46 -16.74
N ARG A 234 3.34 -5.34 -17.76
CA ARG A 234 3.20 -4.39 -18.88
C ARG A 234 2.80 -5.08 -20.17
N GLU A 235 2.42 -6.34 -20.10
CA GLU A 235 2.10 -7.19 -21.24
C GLU A 235 0.64 -7.66 -21.12
N GLN A 236 -0.19 -7.26 -22.08
CA GLN A 236 -1.58 -7.68 -22.17
C GLN A 236 -1.73 -9.20 -22.13
N GLN A 237 -0.88 -9.92 -22.87
CA GLN A 237 -0.94 -11.39 -22.97
C GLN A 237 -0.75 -12.09 -21.62
N ARG A 238 0.05 -11.52 -20.73
CA ARG A 238 0.24 -12.07 -19.38
C ARG A 238 -1.05 -11.98 -18.56
N TYR A 239 -1.71 -10.84 -18.59
CA TYR A 239 -3.03 -10.68 -17.94
C TYR A 239 -4.06 -11.65 -18.51
N GLU A 240 -4.12 -11.79 -19.85
CA GLU A 240 -5.05 -12.71 -20.52
C GLU A 240 -4.81 -14.17 -20.07
N LYS A 241 -3.56 -14.63 -20.04
CA LYS A 241 -3.17 -15.98 -19.59
C LYS A 241 -3.60 -16.23 -18.14
N ASN A 242 -3.38 -15.26 -17.26
CA ASN A 242 -3.70 -15.39 -15.84
C ASN A 242 -5.21 -15.30 -15.57
N ILE A 243 -5.95 -14.51 -16.34
CA ILE A 243 -7.43 -14.50 -16.31
C ILE A 243 -7.95 -15.89 -16.72
N ASP A 244 -7.43 -16.48 -17.79
CA ASP A 244 -7.80 -17.82 -18.23
C ASP A 244 -7.52 -18.88 -17.16
N ALA A 245 -6.37 -18.80 -16.48
CA ALA A 245 -5.99 -19.71 -15.41
C ALA A 245 -6.96 -19.65 -14.21
N HIS A 246 -7.35 -18.44 -13.78
CA HIS A 246 -8.33 -18.27 -12.72
C HIS A 246 -9.72 -18.76 -13.15
N ASN A 247 -10.16 -18.41 -14.37
CA ASN A 247 -11.43 -18.88 -14.93
C ASN A 247 -11.48 -20.40 -15.11
N ALA A 248 -10.32 -21.05 -15.28
CA ALA A 248 -10.24 -22.50 -15.31
C ALA A 248 -10.50 -23.15 -13.95
N ILE A 249 -10.27 -22.46 -12.84
CA ILE A 249 -10.62 -22.92 -11.48
C ILE A 249 -12.10 -22.64 -11.21
N LYS A 250 -12.51 -21.38 -11.41
CA LYS A 250 -13.88 -20.89 -11.20
C LYS A 250 -14.20 -19.84 -12.25
N SER A 251 -15.24 -20.06 -13.03
CA SER A 251 -15.70 -19.11 -14.06
C SER A 251 -16.05 -17.76 -13.47
N GLU A 252 -15.96 -16.71 -14.31
CA GLU A 252 -16.34 -15.34 -13.94
C GLU A 252 -15.49 -14.74 -12.80
N SER A 253 -14.19 -15.03 -12.81
CA SER A 253 -13.26 -14.44 -11.84
C SER A 253 -13.24 -12.91 -11.98
N TRP A 254 -13.13 -12.23 -10.82
CA TRP A 254 -12.91 -10.79 -10.76
C TRP A 254 -11.47 -10.45 -11.08
N PHE A 255 -11.24 -9.25 -11.61
CA PHE A 255 -9.90 -8.69 -11.74
C PHE A 255 -9.68 -7.55 -10.75
N ALA A 256 -8.58 -7.59 -10.02
CA ALA A 256 -8.11 -6.52 -9.16
C ALA A 256 -6.80 -5.94 -9.69
N GLY A 257 -6.85 -4.69 -10.18
CA GLY A 257 -5.70 -3.90 -10.58
C GLY A 257 -5.17 -3.03 -9.46
N GLY A 258 -4.05 -2.33 -9.66
CA GLY A 258 -3.40 -1.52 -8.64
C GLY A 258 -3.12 -0.08 -9.08
N LEU A 259 -3.48 0.88 -8.22
CA LEU A 259 -3.19 2.31 -8.38
C LEU A 259 -2.08 2.76 -7.43
N TRP A 260 -1.03 2.10 -7.41
CA TRP A 260 0.25 2.28 -6.70
C TRP A 260 0.36 3.44 -5.68
N THR A 261 -0.24 3.24 -4.49
CA THR A 261 -0.18 4.15 -3.34
C THR A 261 0.67 3.61 -2.19
N TRP A 262 1.28 2.44 -2.33
CA TRP A 262 1.82 1.68 -1.20
C TRP A 262 3.36 1.66 -1.11
N ALA A 263 4.06 2.27 -2.05
CA ALA A 263 5.52 2.25 -2.04
C ALA A 263 6.12 3.28 -1.05
N GLY A 264 5.56 4.49 -0.96
CA GLY A 264 6.08 5.58 -0.15
C GLY A 264 5.07 6.71 0.09
N PHE A 265 5.55 7.93 0.22
CA PHE A 265 4.69 9.13 0.36
C PHE A 265 4.10 9.59 -0.96
N ALA A 266 4.80 9.33 -2.06
CA ALA A 266 4.39 9.69 -3.40
C ALA A 266 3.59 8.57 -4.08
N PRO A 267 2.64 8.90 -4.96
CA PRO A 267 2.02 7.93 -5.85
C PRO A 267 3.00 7.49 -6.95
N HIS A 268 2.67 6.40 -7.65
CA HIS A 268 3.35 5.99 -8.87
C HIS A 268 2.36 5.92 -10.03
N ASN A 269 1.78 7.07 -10.40
CA ASN A 269 0.80 7.15 -11.49
C ASN A 269 1.36 6.67 -12.82
N ALA A 270 2.58 7.05 -13.17
CA ALA A 270 3.20 6.65 -14.44
C ALA A 270 3.28 5.12 -14.56
N PHE A 271 3.68 4.42 -13.50
CA PHE A 271 3.73 2.97 -13.48
C PHE A 271 2.34 2.33 -13.49
N ALA A 272 1.42 2.86 -12.67
CA ALA A 272 0.03 2.41 -12.64
C ALA A 272 -0.65 2.55 -14.00
N ILE A 273 -0.44 3.67 -14.70
CA ILE A 273 -0.95 3.90 -16.05
C ILE A 273 -0.41 2.85 -17.03
N ALA A 274 0.91 2.61 -17.02
CA ALA A 274 1.54 1.66 -17.92
C ALA A 274 1.04 0.22 -17.72
N THR A 275 0.87 -0.23 -16.47
CA THR A 275 0.41 -1.58 -16.15
C THR A 275 -1.10 -1.74 -16.31
N MET A 276 -1.90 -0.77 -15.83
CA MET A 276 -3.36 -0.88 -15.88
C MET A 276 -3.93 -0.68 -17.28
N ARG A 277 -3.26 0.04 -18.17
CA ARG A 277 -3.66 0.14 -19.57
C ARG A 277 -3.71 -1.25 -20.23
N GLU A 278 -2.69 -2.04 -20.05
CA GLU A 278 -2.60 -3.41 -20.58
C GLU A 278 -3.57 -4.37 -19.87
N ALA A 279 -3.72 -4.22 -18.56
CA ALA A 279 -4.71 -4.98 -17.79
C ALA A 279 -6.15 -4.72 -18.28
N MET A 280 -6.52 -3.45 -18.50
CA MET A 280 -7.87 -3.10 -18.97
C MET A 280 -8.16 -3.60 -20.38
N ARG A 281 -7.14 -3.62 -21.26
CA ARG A 281 -7.22 -4.24 -22.58
C ARG A 281 -7.46 -5.74 -22.49
N ALA A 282 -6.70 -6.42 -21.62
CA ALA A 282 -6.85 -7.86 -21.38
C ALA A 282 -8.24 -8.19 -20.80
N CYS A 283 -8.70 -7.43 -19.80
CA CYS A 283 -10.03 -7.63 -19.22
C CYS A 283 -11.14 -7.53 -20.28
N ARG A 284 -11.05 -6.55 -21.19
CA ARG A 284 -12.00 -6.45 -22.29
C ARG A 284 -11.89 -7.62 -23.27
N ALA A 285 -10.68 -7.99 -23.68
CA ALA A 285 -10.45 -9.09 -24.63
C ALA A 285 -10.98 -10.43 -24.09
N LYS A 286 -10.90 -10.63 -22.76
CA LYS A 286 -11.34 -11.87 -22.07
C LYS A 286 -12.79 -11.79 -21.56
N GLY A 287 -13.50 -10.68 -21.76
CA GLY A 287 -14.87 -10.54 -21.30
C GLY A 287 -15.03 -10.55 -19.77
N VAL A 288 -14.04 -10.05 -19.05
CA VAL A 288 -14.13 -9.89 -17.58
C VAL A 288 -15.25 -8.93 -17.27
N GLU A 289 -16.21 -9.34 -16.43
CA GLU A 289 -17.36 -8.51 -16.06
C GLU A 289 -17.10 -7.60 -14.85
N ASN A 290 -16.19 -7.99 -13.97
CA ASN A 290 -16.01 -7.37 -12.66
C ASN A 290 -14.57 -6.92 -12.46
N VAL A 291 -14.37 -5.60 -12.28
CA VAL A 291 -13.06 -4.97 -12.15
C VAL A 291 -13.02 -4.06 -10.93
N VAL A 292 -11.97 -4.18 -10.11
CA VAL A 292 -11.72 -3.30 -8.97
C VAL A 292 -10.28 -2.78 -9.00
N MET A 293 -10.10 -1.49 -8.75
CA MET A 293 -8.78 -0.88 -8.62
C MET A 293 -8.40 -0.74 -7.15
N THR A 294 -7.33 -1.41 -6.73
CA THR A 294 -6.84 -1.42 -5.36
C THR A 294 -5.90 -0.26 -5.09
N MET A 295 -5.93 0.26 -3.87
CA MET A 295 -5.04 1.31 -3.37
C MET A 295 -4.52 0.90 -2.01
N TRP A 296 -3.53 -0.01 -2.02
CA TRP A 296 -2.91 -0.52 -0.80
C TRP A 296 -2.20 0.59 -0.02
N GLY A 297 -1.96 0.34 1.26
CA GLY A 297 -1.29 1.27 2.16
C GLY A 297 -0.08 0.67 2.87
N ASP A 298 0.56 -0.32 2.26
CA ASP A 298 1.66 -1.06 2.86
C ASP A 298 2.65 -0.13 3.56
N ASN A 299 3.11 -0.55 4.72
CA ASN A 299 4.16 0.14 5.46
C ASN A 299 3.83 1.54 5.98
N GLY A 300 2.54 1.82 6.22
CA GLY A 300 2.12 3.02 6.93
C GLY A 300 1.07 3.88 6.26
N ALA A 301 0.64 3.55 5.03
CA ALA A 301 -0.39 4.25 4.27
C ALA A 301 -0.12 5.77 4.10
N GLU A 302 1.14 6.13 3.86
CA GLU A 302 1.53 7.55 3.82
C GLU A 302 1.09 8.28 2.56
N CYS A 303 0.90 7.59 1.42
CA CYS A 303 0.40 8.21 0.20
C CYS A 303 -1.10 8.47 0.28
N SER A 304 -1.51 9.69 -0.08
CA SER A 304 -2.92 10.02 -0.23
C SER A 304 -3.59 9.21 -1.33
N LYS A 305 -4.80 8.70 -1.06
CA LYS A 305 -5.60 8.03 -2.09
C LYS A 305 -6.06 8.99 -3.19
N PHE A 306 -6.16 10.28 -2.92
CA PHE A 306 -6.46 11.30 -3.93
C PHE A 306 -5.27 11.63 -4.84
N ALA A 307 -4.05 11.20 -4.51
CA ALA A 307 -2.88 11.45 -5.34
C ALA A 307 -2.82 10.58 -6.61
N VAL A 308 -3.62 9.50 -6.70
CA VAL A 308 -3.65 8.59 -7.88
C VAL A 308 -4.76 8.91 -8.87
N LEU A 309 -5.34 10.10 -8.80
CA LEU A 309 -6.41 10.52 -9.71
C LEU A 309 -6.05 10.42 -11.19
N PRO A 310 -4.82 10.72 -11.67
CA PRO A 310 -4.47 10.51 -13.07
C PRO A 310 -4.63 9.06 -13.52
N ALA A 311 -4.10 8.10 -12.77
CA ALA A 311 -4.21 6.68 -13.09
C ALA A 311 -5.66 6.18 -12.97
N LEU A 312 -6.38 6.54 -11.92
CA LEU A 312 -7.79 6.19 -11.74
C LEU A 312 -8.65 6.74 -12.88
N PHE A 313 -8.43 7.99 -13.26
CA PHE A 313 -9.19 8.63 -14.34
C PHE A 313 -8.97 7.92 -15.67
N MET A 314 -7.72 7.62 -16.02
CA MET A 314 -7.40 6.86 -17.23
C MET A 314 -8.14 5.52 -17.25
N VAL A 315 -8.08 4.74 -16.17
CA VAL A 315 -8.78 3.45 -16.05
C VAL A 315 -10.30 3.65 -16.21
N ALA A 316 -10.88 4.69 -15.60
CA ALA A 316 -12.30 5.01 -15.72
C ALA A 316 -12.70 5.40 -17.15
N GLN A 317 -11.86 6.14 -17.88
CA GLN A 317 -12.09 6.46 -19.29
C GLN A 317 -12.03 5.18 -20.16
N MET A 318 -11.05 4.31 -19.90
CA MET A 318 -10.95 3.02 -20.58
C MET A 318 -12.16 2.12 -20.29
N ALA A 319 -12.69 2.11 -19.07
CA ALA A 319 -13.91 1.39 -18.73
C ALA A 319 -15.12 1.87 -19.57
N ARG A 320 -15.10 3.12 -20.04
CA ARG A 320 -16.10 3.72 -20.96
C ARG A 320 -15.75 3.54 -22.44
N GLY A 321 -14.69 2.81 -22.77
CA GLY A 321 -14.25 2.58 -24.14
C GLY A 321 -13.35 3.67 -24.73
N ILE A 322 -12.88 4.63 -23.93
CA ILE A 322 -11.98 5.71 -24.36
C ILE A 322 -10.55 5.30 -24.01
N ASP A 323 -9.71 5.06 -25.02
CA ASP A 323 -8.29 4.69 -24.88
C ASP A 323 -7.35 5.70 -25.57
N ASP A 324 -7.90 6.79 -26.10
CA ASP A 324 -7.14 7.87 -26.72
C ASP A 324 -6.57 8.81 -25.66
N GLU A 325 -5.25 8.95 -25.64
CA GLU A 325 -4.50 9.67 -24.59
C GLU A 325 -4.81 11.17 -24.58
N GLU A 326 -4.90 11.81 -25.75
CA GLU A 326 -5.20 13.25 -25.85
C GLU A 326 -6.60 13.54 -25.29
N THR A 327 -7.57 12.69 -25.63
CA THR A 327 -8.94 12.78 -25.09
C THR A 327 -8.99 12.58 -23.59
N ILE A 328 -8.23 11.61 -23.06
CA ILE A 328 -8.15 11.35 -21.62
C ILE A 328 -7.57 12.56 -20.90
N HIS A 329 -6.47 13.15 -21.40
CA HIS A 329 -5.81 14.31 -20.78
C HIS A 329 -6.75 15.54 -20.80
N ALA A 330 -7.39 15.83 -21.91
CA ALA A 330 -8.33 16.95 -22.03
C ALA A 330 -9.54 16.79 -21.10
N ASN A 331 -10.09 15.58 -20.99
CA ASN A 331 -11.19 15.29 -20.08
C ASN A 331 -10.77 15.40 -18.60
N PHE A 332 -9.54 14.99 -18.27
CA PHE A 332 -8.99 15.11 -16.92
C PHE A 332 -8.87 16.58 -16.49
N GLU A 333 -8.23 17.41 -17.32
CA GLU A 333 -8.09 18.85 -17.05
C GLU A 333 -9.45 19.54 -16.86
N LYS A 334 -10.42 19.18 -17.68
CA LYS A 334 -11.80 19.69 -17.56
C LYS A 334 -12.46 19.30 -16.24
N GLU A 335 -12.22 18.09 -15.73
CA GLU A 335 -12.82 17.58 -14.49
C GLU A 335 -12.13 18.16 -13.25
N PHE A 336 -10.79 18.24 -13.25
CA PHE A 336 -10.00 18.55 -12.05
C PHE A 336 -9.39 19.96 -12.03
N GLY A 337 -9.43 20.70 -13.14
CA GLY A 337 -8.87 22.06 -13.23
C GLY A 337 -7.34 22.10 -13.18
N ILE A 338 -6.68 20.96 -13.28
CA ILE A 338 -5.20 20.81 -13.34
C ILE A 338 -4.88 19.94 -14.56
N PRO A 339 -3.95 20.32 -15.44
CA PRO A 339 -3.51 19.47 -16.53
C PRO A 339 -3.03 18.09 -16.03
N PHE A 340 -3.31 17.04 -16.80
CA PHE A 340 -3.02 15.65 -16.44
C PHE A 340 -1.56 15.46 -16.01
N GLU A 341 -0.59 15.96 -16.80
CA GLU A 341 0.83 15.83 -16.53
C GLU A 341 1.29 16.66 -15.32
N ASP A 342 0.61 17.78 -15.05
CA ASP A 342 0.91 18.60 -13.88
C ASP A 342 0.40 17.94 -12.58
N PHE A 343 -0.75 17.25 -12.64
CA PHE A 343 -1.22 16.46 -11.50
C PHE A 343 -0.31 15.23 -11.27
N ARG A 344 0.10 14.58 -12.36
CA ARG A 344 1.05 13.46 -12.32
C ARG A 344 2.43 13.85 -11.79
N ALA A 345 2.76 15.15 -11.74
CA ALA A 345 3.98 15.65 -11.11
C ALA A 345 4.11 15.28 -9.61
N LEU A 346 3.02 14.82 -8.95
CA LEU A 346 3.09 14.24 -7.61
C LEU A 346 4.01 13.00 -7.53
N ASP A 347 4.18 12.26 -8.64
CA ASP A 347 5.11 11.12 -8.74
C ASP A 347 6.58 11.55 -8.52
N LEU A 348 6.93 12.81 -8.82
CA LEU A 348 8.31 13.29 -8.82
C LEU A 348 9.01 13.16 -7.47
N ALA A 349 8.29 13.22 -6.36
CA ALA A 349 8.87 13.00 -5.04
C ALA A 349 9.46 11.59 -4.91
N GLY A 350 8.82 10.58 -5.51
CA GLY A 350 9.25 9.18 -5.49
C GLY A 350 10.20 8.81 -6.63
N THR A 351 10.11 9.46 -7.78
CA THR A 351 10.88 9.06 -8.98
C THR A 351 11.96 10.06 -9.38
N GLN A 352 11.83 11.33 -9.00
CA GLN A 352 12.60 12.48 -9.47
C GLN A 352 12.59 12.72 -11.01
N ASN A 353 12.00 11.79 -11.75
CA ASN A 353 11.83 11.85 -13.20
C ASN A 353 10.50 11.16 -13.58
N ASP A 354 10.08 11.30 -14.81
CA ASP A 354 8.84 10.71 -15.33
C ASP A 354 9.01 9.23 -15.73
N SER A 355 9.84 8.46 -15.01
CA SER A 355 10.07 7.06 -15.34
C SER A 355 8.91 6.18 -14.88
N ALA A 356 8.35 5.42 -15.83
CA ALA A 356 7.41 4.34 -15.56
C ALA A 356 8.09 2.97 -15.48
N GLU A 357 9.42 2.90 -15.48
CA GLU A 357 10.15 1.64 -15.68
C GLU A 357 10.24 0.78 -14.42
N ALA A 358 10.27 1.42 -13.25
CA ALA A 358 10.43 0.70 -11.98
C ALA A 358 9.74 1.44 -10.83
N ILE A 359 9.47 0.72 -9.77
CA ILE A 359 8.94 1.24 -8.52
C ILE A 359 10.11 1.44 -7.57
N TYR A 360 10.27 2.68 -7.13
CA TYR A 360 11.23 3.07 -6.10
C TYR A 360 10.53 3.95 -5.06
N ASN A 361 11.13 4.09 -3.88
CA ASN A 361 10.69 5.02 -2.85
C ASN A 361 11.86 5.80 -2.23
N PRO A 362 12.68 6.47 -3.06
CA PRO A 362 13.84 7.22 -2.56
C PRO A 362 13.45 8.31 -1.57
N GLU A 363 12.28 8.92 -1.72
CA GLU A 363 11.75 9.91 -0.78
C GLU A 363 11.58 9.33 0.62
N LYS A 364 11.38 8.02 0.74
CA LYS A 364 11.18 7.32 2.00
C LYS A 364 12.50 6.78 2.57
N TYR A 365 13.27 6.00 1.81
CA TYR A 365 14.52 5.47 2.35
C TYR A 365 15.58 6.56 2.57
N LEU A 366 15.62 7.64 1.77
CA LEU A 366 16.50 8.78 2.01
C LEU A 366 16.04 9.64 3.20
N LEU A 367 14.73 9.76 3.44
CA LEU A 367 14.19 10.39 4.64
C LEU A 367 14.75 9.72 5.90
N TYR A 368 14.75 8.39 5.94
CA TYR A 368 15.14 7.61 7.10
C TYR A 368 16.62 7.15 7.10
N CYS A 369 17.39 7.42 6.05
CA CYS A 369 18.83 7.16 6.03
C CYS A 369 19.52 7.93 7.15
N ASP A 370 20.18 7.22 8.05
CA ASP A 370 20.91 7.83 9.17
C ASP A 370 22.16 8.55 8.64
N PRO A 371 22.41 9.84 8.99
CA PRO A 371 23.53 10.60 8.47
C PRO A 371 24.92 10.08 8.88
N PHE A 372 25.00 9.31 9.98
CA PHE A 372 26.27 8.75 10.43
C PHE A 372 26.42 7.28 10.01
N MET A 373 25.34 6.50 10.05
CA MET A 373 25.37 5.09 9.65
C MET A 373 25.42 4.90 8.13
N GLY A 374 24.70 5.72 7.35
CA GLY A 374 24.77 5.74 5.91
C GLY A 374 24.21 4.49 5.20
N GLN A 375 23.18 3.83 5.79
CA GLN A 375 22.68 2.53 5.31
C GLN A 375 22.27 2.54 3.83
N PHE A 376 21.88 3.71 3.29
CA PHE A 376 21.44 3.89 1.90
C PHE A 376 22.36 4.84 1.10
N ASP A 377 23.53 5.20 1.62
CA ASP A 377 24.43 6.16 0.96
C ASP A 377 24.85 5.71 -0.45
N ASN A 378 24.98 4.39 -0.68
CA ASN A 378 25.29 3.83 -2.01
C ASN A 378 24.16 4.01 -3.03
N ARG A 379 22.96 4.39 -2.60
CA ARG A 379 21.81 4.67 -3.47
C ARG A 379 21.63 6.15 -3.77
N VAL A 380 22.40 7.01 -3.10
CA VAL A 380 22.40 8.45 -3.36
C VAL A 380 23.20 8.75 -4.62
N LYS A 381 22.55 9.43 -5.57
CA LYS A 381 23.20 9.91 -6.79
C LYS A 381 23.69 11.35 -6.58
N PRO A 382 24.79 11.79 -7.24
CA PRO A 382 25.31 13.14 -7.09
C PRO A 382 24.31 14.26 -7.42
N ALA A 383 23.31 13.96 -8.25
CA ALA A 383 22.29 14.92 -8.67
C ALA A 383 21.04 14.95 -7.76
N ASP A 384 20.91 14.03 -6.79
CA ASP A 384 19.64 13.86 -6.04
C ASP A 384 19.21 15.11 -5.28
N ALA A 385 20.13 15.77 -4.58
CA ALA A 385 19.81 17.01 -3.85
C ALA A 385 19.27 18.11 -4.79
N ALA A 386 19.89 18.32 -5.95
CA ALA A 386 19.42 19.27 -6.96
C ALA A 386 18.11 18.80 -7.62
N GLY A 387 17.97 17.50 -7.86
CA GLY A 387 16.74 16.87 -8.36
C GLY A 387 15.56 17.15 -7.45
N TYR A 388 15.70 16.95 -6.14
CA TYR A 388 14.67 17.26 -5.17
C TYR A 388 14.34 18.76 -5.09
N ALA A 389 15.32 19.64 -5.22
CA ALA A 389 15.07 21.08 -5.28
C ALA A 389 14.20 21.45 -6.50
N ASN A 390 14.47 20.84 -7.66
CA ASN A 390 13.68 21.02 -8.89
C ASN A 390 12.25 20.45 -8.71
N CYS A 391 12.11 19.27 -8.11
CA CYS A 391 10.80 18.69 -7.80
C CYS A 391 9.98 19.60 -6.87
N ALA A 392 10.60 20.16 -5.83
CA ALA A 392 9.94 21.09 -4.93
C ALA A 392 9.46 22.36 -5.67
N ALA A 393 10.26 22.90 -6.60
CA ALA A 393 9.88 24.05 -7.41
C ALA A 393 8.70 23.73 -8.35
N ARG A 394 8.67 22.57 -8.98
CA ARG A 394 7.58 22.14 -9.86
C ARG A 394 6.28 21.92 -9.07
N LEU A 395 6.34 21.27 -7.92
CA LEU A 395 5.19 21.06 -7.05
C LEU A 395 4.62 22.36 -6.44
N ALA A 396 5.41 23.43 -6.39
CA ALA A 396 4.95 24.73 -5.89
C ALA A 396 3.84 25.35 -6.74
N VAL A 397 3.75 25.01 -8.03
CA VAL A 397 2.82 25.63 -8.99
C VAL A 397 1.36 25.43 -8.56
N TYR A 398 1.02 24.28 -8.03
CA TYR A 398 -0.35 23.95 -7.60
C TYR A 398 -0.54 23.87 -6.08
N ALA A 399 0.44 24.35 -5.31
CA ALA A 399 0.36 24.31 -3.84
C ALA A 399 -0.83 25.10 -3.25
N ASP A 400 -1.32 26.11 -3.99
CA ASP A 400 -2.47 26.93 -3.59
C ASP A 400 -3.78 26.53 -4.28
N HIS A 401 -3.80 25.40 -5.01
CA HIS A 401 -5.03 24.89 -5.60
C HIS A 401 -6.06 24.57 -4.51
N ALA A 402 -7.31 25.05 -4.69
CA ALA A 402 -8.31 25.05 -3.63
C ALA A 402 -8.64 23.64 -3.09
N GLU A 403 -8.73 22.66 -3.99
CA GLU A 403 -9.14 21.30 -3.65
C GLU A 403 -7.95 20.36 -3.41
N TYR A 404 -6.94 20.39 -4.29
CA TYR A 404 -5.82 19.42 -4.28
C TYR A 404 -4.50 20.02 -3.82
N GLY A 405 -4.43 21.31 -3.52
CA GLY A 405 -3.19 22.00 -3.14
C GLY A 405 -2.48 21.39 -1.94
N TYR A 406 -3.21 20.78 -1.01
CA TYR A 406 -2.63 20.12 0.16
C TYR A 406 -1.71 18.93 -0.21
N LEU A 407 -2.02 18.18 -1.28
CA LEU A 407 -1.18 17.12 -1.82
C LEU A 407 0.17 17.67 -2.30
N PHE A 408 0.09 18.75 -3.09
CA PHE A 408 1.28 19.41 -3.62
C PHE A 408 2.12 20.05 -2.50
N ARG A 409 1.49 20.67 -1.48
CA ARG A 409 2.22 21.24 -0.33
C ARG A 409 3.00 20.19 0.44
N SER A 410 2.39 19.05 0.72
CA SER A 410 3.01 17.98 1.49
C SER A 410 4.23 17.42 0.77
N LEU A 411 4.09 16.99 -0.50
CA LEU A 411 5.20 16.43 -1.26
C LEU A 411 6.25 17.47 -1.62
N ARG A 412 5.87 18.75 -1.85
CA ARG A 412 6.81 19.85 -1.99
C ARG A 412 7.69 20.00 -0.76
N ALA A 413 7.10 19.96 0.44
CA ALA A 413 7.85 20.12 1.70
C ALA A 413 8.81 18.94 1.91
N LEU A 414 8.40 17.70 1.58
CA LEU A 414 9.28 16.53 1.59
C LEU A 414 10.46 16.71 0.63
N CYS A 415 10.21 17.12 -0.61
CA CYS A 415 11.26 17.38 -1.58
C CYS A 415 12.21 18.51 -1.12
N ALA A 416 11.67 19.57 -0.49
CA ALA A 416 12.48 20.64 0.08
C ALA A 416 13.39 20.14 1.21
N PHE A 417 12.93 19.23 2.05
CA PHE A 417 13.74 18.56 3.06
C PHE A 417 14.84 17.71 2.41
N LEU A 418 14.49 16.85 1.46
CA LEU A 418 15.42 15.95 0.79
C LEU A 418 16.48 16.69 -0.05
N SER A 419 16.17 17.89 -0.55
CA SER A 419 17.15 18.72 -1.26
C SER A 419 18.35 19.16 -0.40
N VAL A 420 18.26 19.04 0.93
CA VAL A 420 19.38 19.28 1.86
C VAL A 420 19.88 17.98 2.48
N LYS A 421 18.96 17.03 2.72
CA LYS A 421 19.24 15.82 3.49
C LYS A 421 19.85 14.69 2.64
N ALA A 422 19.52 14.59 1.35
CA ALA A 422 19.81 13.39 0.56
C ALA A 422 21.28 12.97 0.56
N ASP A 423 22.21 13.92 0.47
CA ASP A 423 23.66 13.68 0.46
C ASP A 423 24.38 14.11 1.75
N LEU A 424 23.63 14.56 2.76
CA LEU A 424 24.19 15.14 4.00
C LEU A 424 25.10 14.14 4.74
N GLY A 425 24.71 12.87 4.82
CA GLY A 425 25.50 11.80 5.43
C GLY A 425 26.83 11.60 4.71
N ILE A 426 26.81 11.52 3.37
CA ILE A 426 28.01 11.37 2.54
C ILE A 426 28.99 12.54 2.75
N ARG A 427 28.48 13.78 2.71
CA ARG A 427 29.31 14.97 2.94
C ARG A 427 29.87 15.01 4.37
N THR A 428 29.09 14.59 5.35
CA THR A 428 29.51 14.50 6.76
C THR A 428 30.65 13.50 6.92
N ARG A 429 30.51 12.30 6.37
CA ARG A 429 31.54 11.25 6.41
C ARG A 429 32.81 11.71 5.70
N ALA A 430 32.71 12.34 4.55
CA ALA A 430 33.87 12.86 3.81
C ALA A 430 34.63 13.92 4.60
N ALA A 431 33.94 14.88 5.21
CA ALA A 431 34.58 15.92 6.05
C ALA A 431 35.26 15.32 7.29
N TYR A 432 34.61 14.33 7.93
CA TYR A 432 35.17 13.64 9.10
C TYR A 432 36.43 12.83 8.74
N LEU A 433 36.36 11.97 7.72
CA LEU A 433 37.48 11.10 7.32
C LEU A 433 38.68 11.87 6.79
N SER A 434 38.46 13.04 6.18
CA SER A 434 39.57 13.94 5.77
C SER A 434 40.15 14.75 6.92
N GLY A 435 39.54 14.73 8.10
CA GLY A 435 39.96 15.55 9.25
C GLY A 435 39.63 17.04 9.09
N ASP A 436 38.82 17.43 8.10
CA ASP A 436 38.47 18.84 7.84
C ASP A 436 37.41 19.34 8.86
N LYS A 437 37.92 19.76 10.03
CA LYS A 437 37.08 20.32 11.10
C LYS A 437 36.31 21.58 10.69
N LYS A 438 36.83 22.35 9.72
CA LYS A 438 36.16 23.55 9.22
C LYS A 438 34.95 23.17 8.36
N ALA A 439 35.10 22.20 7.47
CA ALA A 439 34.01 21.66 6.69
C ALA A 439 32.97 21.00 7.60
N ALA A 440 33.40 20.19 8.59
CA ALA A 440 32.52 19.58 9.57
C ALA A 440 31.69 20.62 10.34
N LYS A 441 32.31 21.75 10.75
CA LYS A 441 31.58 22.85 11.40
C LYS A 441 30.58 23.54 10.45
N ALA A 442 30.93 23.74 9.19
CA ALA A 442 30.05 24.33 8.20
C ALA A 442 28.81 23.47 7.94
N LEU A 443 28.96 22.13 7.90
CA LEU A 443 27.85 21.19 7.72
C LEU A 443 26.81 21.26 8.85
N CYS A 444 27.16 21.72 10.05
CA CYS A 444 26.18 21.92 11.12
C CYS A 444 25.05 22.89 10.69
N THR A 445 25.32 23.87 9.83
CA THR A 445 24.30 24.76 9.26
C THR A 445 23.35 23.99 8.33
N ASP A 446 23.83 22.99 7.58
CA ASP A 446 22.99 22.16 6.72
C ASP A 446 22.10 21.23 7.57
N TYR A 447 22.60 20.72 8.71
CA TYR A 447 21.77 20.02 9.69
C TYR A 447 20.65 20.91 10.26
N ASP A 448 20.96 22.18 10.59
CA ASP A 448 19.94 23.12 11.06
C ASP A 448 18.88 23.39 9.98
N ALA A 449 19.31 23.57 8.73
CA ALA A 449 18.38 23.71 7.61
C ALA A 449 17.56 22.44 7.35
N ALA A 450 18.14 21.25 7.53
CA ALA A 450 17.42 19.98 7.42
C ALA A 450 16.36 19.86 8.53
N LEU A 451 16.68 20.22 9.77
CA LEU A 451 15.73 20.22 10.89
C LEU A 451 14.54 21.14 10.63
N GLU A 452 14.79 22.38 10.19
CA GLU A 452 13.75 23.35 9.85
C GLU A 452 12.81 22.83 8.76
N ARG A 453 13.39 22.22 7.69
CA ARG A 453 12.60 21.69 6.57
C ARG A 453 11.87 20.41 6.94
N LEU A 454 12.42 19.59 7.84
CA LEU A 454 11.71 18.42 8.38
C LEU A 454 10.49 18.83 9.20
N ASP A 455 10.62 19.87 10.04
CA ASP A 455 9.50 20.42 10.80
C ASP A 455 8.41 21.00 9.86
N ALA A 456 8.82 21.64 8.76
CA ALA A 456 7.88 22.13 7.74
C ALA A 456 7.18 20.98 6.98
N PHE A 457 7.91 19.90 6.66
CA PHE A 457 7.31 18.71 6.06
C PHE A 457 6.31 18.06 7.02
N TYR A 458 6.69 17.84 8.27
CA TYR A 458 5.80 17.27 9.28
C TYR A 458 4.48 18.05 9.38
N ALA A 459 4.55 19.37 9.47
CA ALA A 459 3.35 20.22 9.57
C ALA A 459 2.45 20.14 8.30
N ALA A 460 3.05 20.10 7.11
CA ALA A 460 2.29 19.97 5.87
C ALA A 460 1.66 18.57 5.73
N TYR A 461 2.38 17.55 6.17
CA TYR A 461 1.90 16.16 6.12
C TYR A 461 0.81 15.90 7.17
N GLU A 462 0.91 16.47 8.38
CA GLU A 462 -0.16 16.45 9.38
C GLU A 462 -1.46 17.01 8.80
N GLN A 463 -1.40 18.17 8.11
CA GLN A 463 -2.56 18.76 7.45
C GLN A 463 -3.18 17.83 6.41
N GLN A 464 -2.36 17.16 5.58
CA GLN A 464 -2.82 16.17 4.62
C GLN A 464 -3.51 15.00 5.32
N TRP A 465 -2.85 14.42 6.34
CA TRP A 465 -3.39 13.28 7.07
C TRP A 465 -4.75 13.59 7.71
N MET A 466 -4.83 14.68 8.46
CA MET A 466 -6.06 15.06 9.18
C MET A 466 -7.18 15.52 8.23
N HIS A 467 -6.86 15.88 6.99
CA HIS A 467 -7.85 16.17 5.96
C HIS A 467 -8.56 14.92 5.43
N GLU A 468 -7.88 13.78 5.44
CA GLU A 468 -8.37 12.54 4.84
C GLU A 468 -8.68 11.45 5.87
N ASN A 469 -7.88 11.33 6.92
CA ASN A 469 -7.86 10.18 7.81
C ASN A 469 -8.28 10.54 9.24
N LYS A 470 -8.68 9.52 9.99
CA LYS A 470 -8.82 9.62 11.44
C LYS A 470 -7.45 9.88 12.08
N PRO A 471 -7.39 10.49 13.28
CA PRO A 471 -6.10 10.77 13.95
C PRO A 471 -5.28 9.53 14.27
N GLN A 472 -5.94 8.40 14.55
CA GLN A 472 -5.27 7.13 14.82
C GLN A 472 -4.40 6.72 13.62
N GLY A 473 -3.20 6.23 13.92
CA GLY A 473 -2.20 5.89 12.91
C GLY A 473 -1.19 7.03 12.67
N PHE A 474 -1.54 8.29 12.94
CA PHE A 474 -0.58 9.38 12.85
C PHE A 474 0.52 9.31 13.91
N ASP A 475 0.26 8.65 15.04
CA ASP A 475 1.25 8.33 16.08
C ASP A 475 2.46 7.55 15.54
N VAL A 476 2.28 6.71 14.51
CA VAL A 476 3.40 6.04 13.82
C VAL A 476 4.27 7.06 13.08
N VAL A 477 3.65 8.05 12.46
CA VAL A 477 4.36 9.15 11.77
C VAL A 477 5.08 10.03 12.79
N ASP A 478 4.44 10.35 13.93
CA ASP A 478 5.04 11.09 15.04
C ASP A 478 6.34 10.43 15.51
N LEU A 479 6.30 9.12 15.77
CA LEU A 479 7.45 8.36 16.22
C LEU A 479 8.56 8.28 15.16
N ARG A 480 8.20 8.03 13.89
CA ARG A 480 9.16 7.91 12.80
C ARG A 480 9.85 9.24 12.49
N ILE A 481 9.09 10.30 12.27
CA ILE A 481 9.62 11.64 11.95
C ILE A 481 10.27 12.26 13.19
N GLY A 482 9.67 12.12 14.37
CA GLY A 482 10.24 12.57 15.64
C GLY A 482 11.57 11.89 15.95
N GLY A 483 11.67 10.58 15.71
CA GLY A 483 12.93 9.84 15.82
C GLY A 483 13.99 10.34 14.85
N GLN A 484 13.64 10.57 13.59
CA GLN A 484 14.55 11.15 12.58
C GLN A 484 14.99 12.56 12.95
N ARG A 485 14.08 13.39 13.45
CA ARG A 485 14.39 14.74 13.95
C ARG A 485 15.41 14.70 15.09
N GLN A 486 15.17 13.85 16.07
CA GLN A 486 16.08 13.71 17.22
C GLN A 486 17.44 13.19 16.77
N ARG A 487 17.47 12.27 15.79
CA ARG A 487 18.72 11.73 15.25
C ARG A 487 19.53 12.80 14.50
N LEU A 488 18.91 13.62 13.66
CA LEU A 488 19.57 14.75 12.99
C LEU A 488 20.19 15.72 14.01
N LEU A 489 19.45 16.06 15.06
CA LEU A 489 19.93 16.94 16.13
C LEU A 489 21.15 16.35 16.85
N HIS A 490 21.08 15.06 17.20
CA HIS A 490 22.19 14.36 17.84
C HIS A 490 23.44 14.28 16.95
N CYS A 491 23.27 13.96 15.67
CA CYS A 491 24.38 13.93 14.71
C CYS A 491 25.04 15.32 14.58
N ARG A 492 24.23 16.38 14.43
CA ARG A 492 24.72 17.77 14.41
C ARG A 492 25.57 18.10 15.63
N ASP A 493 25.07 17.81 16.83
CA ASP A 493 25.73 18.18 18.09
C ASP A 493 27.04 17.41 18.27
N ARG A 494 27.11 16.14 17.89
CA ARG A 494 28.35 15.34 17.89
C ARG A 494 29.35 15.83 16.86
N LEU A 495 28.88 16.18 15.64
CA LEU A 495 29.73 16.74 14.59
C LEU A 495 30.33 18.09 15.02
N LEU A 496 29.53 18.95 15.65
CA LEU A 496 29.99 20.22 16.20
C LEU A 496 31.03 20.01 17.32
N ALA A 497 30.78 19.07 18.22
CA ALA A 497 31.71 18.72 19.30
C ALA A 497 33.07 18.24 18.73
N TYR A 498 33.04 17.42 17.67
CA TYR A 498 34.25 16.99 16.96
C TYR A 498 34.96 18.17 16.30
N ALA A 499 34.24 19.02 15.59
CA ALA A 499 34.81 20.18 14.93
C ALA A 499 35.47 21.16 15.92
N GLU A 500 34.95 21.30 17.12
CA GLU A 500 35.48 22.14 18.20
C GLU A 500 36.54 21.45 19.09
N GLY A 501 36.85 20.17 18.82
CA GLY A 501 37.85 19.42 19.58
C GLY A 501 37.39 18.97 20.97
N ARG A 502 36.07 18.97 21.23
CA ARG A 502 35.46 18.43 22.45
C ARG A 502 35.17 16.92 22.35
N LEU A 503 35.20 16.39 21.15
CA LEU A 503 35.07 14.97 20.84
C LEU A 503 36.21 14.58 19.89
N ASP A 504 36.92 13.51 20.17
CA ASP A 504 38.06 13.08 19.35
C ASP A 504 37.64 12.18 18.19
N ARG A 505 36.59 11.38 18.37
CA ARG A 505 36.13 10.39 17.38
C ARG A 505 34.61 10.34 17.28
N ILE A 506 34.12 9.94 16.10
CA ILE A 506 32.73 9.57 15.82
C ILE A 506 32.78 8.18 15.19
N GLU A 507 32.60 7.16 15.99
CA GLU A 507 32.82 5.76 15.65
C GLU A 507 31.93 5.31 14.49
N GLU A 508 30.68 5.77 14.44
CA GLU A 508 29.74 5.43 13.36
C GLU A 508 30.21 5.89 11.98
N LEU A 509 30.98 6.98 11.91
CA LEU A 509 31.55 7.48 10.64
C LEU A 509 32.81 6.70 10.20
N GLU A 510 33.38 5.87 11.06
CA GLU A 510 34.54 5.03 10.75
C GLU A 510 34.13 3.65 10.23
N GLU A 511 32.89 3.24 10.47
CA GLU A 511 32.35 1.98 9.95
C GLU A 511 32.26 2.05 8.41
N PRO A 512 32.63 0.96 7.69
CA PRO A 512 32.50 0.93 6.25
C PRO A 512 31.03 0.90 5.83
N VAL A 513 30.68 1.74 4.86
CA VAL A 513 29.33 1.70 4.25
C VAL A 513 29.26 0.52 3.30
N LEU A 514 28.41 -0.46 3.61
CA LEU A 514 28.14 -1.60 2.76
C LEU A 514 26.91 -1.35 1.89
N ASP A 515 26.83 -2.00 0.73
CA ASP A 515 25.66 -1.90 -0.13
C ASP A 515 24.45 -2.61 0.51
N CYS A 516 23.36 -1.89 0.73
CA CYS A 516 22.15 -2.42 1.34
C CYS A 516 21.47 -3.54 0.52
N CYS A 517 21.81 -3.67 -0.77
CA CYS A 517 21.26 -4.68 -1.66
C CYS A 517 22.15 -5.91 -1.82
N CYS A 518 23.37 -5.89 -1.27
CA CYS A 518 24.38 -6.97 -1.32
C CYS A 518 24.81 -7.44 -2.73
N GLU A 519 24.11 -7.05 -3.77
CA GLU A 519 24.40 -7.38 -5.17
C GLU A 519 23.95 -6.25 -6.09
N GLU A 520 24.77 -5.92 -7.08
CA GLU A 520 24.35 -5.10 -8.22
C GLU A 520 23.43 -5.93 -9.13
N LYS A 521 22.12 -5.78 -8.98
CA LYS A 521 21.21 -6.22 -10.04
C LYS A 521 21.09 -5.12 -11.08
N ALA A 522 21.60 -5.43 -12.26
CA ALA A 522 21.67 -4.50 -13.39
C ALA A 522 20.30 -4.20 -14.06
N ASP A 523 19.23 -4.84 -13.63
CA ASP A 523 17.95 -4.91 -14.34
C ASP A 523 16.84 -4.00 -13.78
N GLY A 524 17.15 -3.06 -12.89
CA GLY A 524 16.18 -2.09 -12.38
C GLY A 524 15.05 -2.68 -11.51
N GLN A 525 15.15 -3.94 -11.10
CA GLN A 525 14.19 -4.52 -10.15
C GLN A 525 14.30 -3.84 -8.77
N ALA A 526 13.20 -3.87 -8.02
CA ALA A 526 13.10 -3.32 -6.68
C ALA A 526 14.35 -3.63 -5.86
N THR A 527 15.11 -2.59 -5.55
CA THR A 527 16.31 -2.74 -4.74
C THR A 527 15.90 -3.00 -3.29
N ARG A 528 16.75 -3.65 -2.50
CA ARG A 528 16.50 -3.88 -1.06
C ARG A 528 16.16 -2.58 -0.31
N ALA A 529 16.57 -1.43 -0.81
CA ALA A 529 16.27 -0.12 -0.26
C ALA A 529 14.75 0.18 -0.22
N ILE A 530 13.94 -0.43 -1.09
CA ILE A 530 12.48 -0.29 -1.05
C ILE A 530 11.90 -0.86 0.26
N PHE A 531 12.58 -1.84 0.86
CA PHE A 531 12.26 -2.42 2.16
C PHE A 531 13.01 -1.69 3.30
N TRP A 532 13.06 -0.37 3.23
CA TRP A 532 13.79 0.50 4.15
C TRP A 532 13.55 0.14 5.63
N HIS A 533 12.36 -0.30 5.97
CA HIS A 533 11.94 -0.67 7.32
C HIS A 533 12.68 -1.90 7.90
N GLU A 534 13.31 -2.71 7.07
CA GLU A 534 14.14 -3.83 7.52
C GLU A 534 15.58 -3.39 7.84
N ILE A 535 15.98 -2.19 7.41
CA ILE A 535 17.37 -1.73 7.45
C ILE A 535 17.52 -0.45 8.29
N ALA A 536 16.58 0.50 8.14
CA ALA A 536 16.69 1.81 8.77
C ALA A 536 16.46 1.73 10.29
N SER A 537 17.34 2.36 11.05
CA SER A 537 17.31 2.38 12.53
C SER A 537 15.98 2.90 13.09
N ALA A 538 15.33 3.84 12.41
CA ALA A 538 14.04 4.40 12.81
C ALA A 538 12.88 3.37 12.81
N ASN A 539 13.12 2.17 12.29
CA ASN A 539 12.10 1.11 12.23
C ASN A 539 12.56 -0.24 12.78
N ILE A 540 13.82 -0.39 13.13
CA ILE A 540 14.35 -1.60 13.80
C ILE A 540 13.92 -1.55 15.28
N VAL A 541 12.94 -2.34 15.63
CA VAL A 541 12.46 -2.50 17.01
C VAL A 541 12.31 -3.99 17.29
#